data_8a8713ecf98a809d121f43b3c98df5a8
#
_entry.id   8a8713ecf98a809d121f43b3c98df5a8
#
_cell.length_a   1.000
_cell.length_b   1.000
_cell.length_c   1.000
_cell.angle_alpha   90.00
_cell.angle_beta   90.00
_cell.angle_gamma   90.00
#
_symmetry.space_group_name_H-M   'P 1'
#
loop_
_entity.id
_entity.type
_entity.pdbx_description
1 polymer ?
#
loop_
_entity_poly.entity_id
_entity_poly.type
_entity_poly.pdbx_seq_one_letter_code
_entity_poly.pdbx_strand_id
1 'polypeptide(L)'
;MSSLTTLARPYAKAAFELAQSEQSLARWDEMLGLASDIATEDSMANLLESPHVSSKQVVKVITDTAGEAFSSRFQDFLSVLGANRRLQLLPYITTLYRHLREEAEKRLSVKVVSAIPLDEDQAGRMRDALARRFDCEIELENEIDTEIIGGAVVYAGDQVIDGSLRGRLLKLSNTLAN
;
A
#
# COMPACT_ATOMS: atom_id res chain seq x y z
N MET A 1 14.49 -8.93 3.09
CA MET A 1 13.24 -9.08 2.31
C MET A 1 12.88 -10.55 2.28
N SER A 2 11.61 -10.91 2.52
CA SER A 2 11.22 -12.32 2.52
C SER A 2 11.32 -12.90 1.11
N SER A 3 11.63 -14.19 0.99
CA SER A 3 11.70 -14.87 -0.33
C SER A 3 10.35 -14.80 -1.07
N LEU A 4 9.22 -14.72 -0.33
CA LEU A 4 7.86 -14.61 -0.88
C LEU A 4 7.63 -13.28 -1.60
N THR A 5 8.12 -12.16 -1.04
CA THR A 5 8.03 -10.84 -1.69
C THR A 5 8.80 -10.82 -3.02
N THR A 6 9.97 -11.45 -3.07
CA THR A 6 10.75 -11.56 -4.31
C THR A 6 10.02 -12.37 -5.38
N LEU A 7 9.33 -13.44 -4.98
CA LEU A 7 8.54 -14.28 -5.87
C LEU A 7 7.24 -13.59 -6.34
N ALA A 8 6.69 -12.67 -5.54
CA ALA A 8 5.48 -11.93 -5.86
C ALA A 8 5.71 -10.78 -6.86
N ARG A 9 6.92 -10.20 -6.91
CA ARG A 9 7.24 -9.03 -7.75
C ARG A 9 6.85 -9.16 -9.23
N PRO A 10 7.20 -10.24 -9.97
CA PRO A 10 6.85 -10.35 -11.38
C PRO A 10 5.33 -10.37 -11.60
N TYR A 11 4.57 -10.96 -10.69
CA TYR A 11 3.12 -10.99 -10.76
C TYR A 11 2.49 -9.63 -10.45
N ALA A 12 2.99 -8.92 -9.44
CA ALA A 12 2.55 -7.57 -9.14
C ALA A 12 2.79 -6.61 -10.31
N LYS A 13 3.97 -6.71 -10.95
CA LYS A 13 4.30 -5.91 -12.13
C LYS A 13 3.38 -6.26 -13.31
N ALA A 14 3.14 -7.53 -13.58
CA ALA A 14 2.23 -7.97 -14.65
C ALA A 14 0.78 -7.49 -14.39
N ALA A 15 0.29 -7.60 -13.15
CA ALA A 15 -1.03 -7.08 -12.76
C ALA A 15 -1.11 -5.56 -12.98
N PHE A 16 -0.06 -4.82 -12.63
CA PHE A 16 0.01 -3.38 -12.81
C PHE A 16 0.01 -2.99 -14.30
N GLU A 17 0.81 -3.65 -15.14
CA GLU A 17 0.86 -3.40 -16.58
C GLU A 17 -0.49 -3.68 -17.26
N LEU A 18 -1.18 -4.76 -16.85
CA LEU A 18 -2.54 -5.06 -17.32
C LEU A 18 -3.53 -3.97 -16.90
N ALA A 19 -3.54 -3.60 -15.62
CA ALA A 19 -4.41 -2.57 -15.07
C ALA A 19 -4.18 -1.21 -15.73
N GLN A 20 -2.93 -0.85 -16.02
CA GLN A 20 -2.55 0.37 -16.70
C GLN A 20 -3.03 0.36 -18.16
N SER A 21 -2.88 -0.76 -18.88
CA SER A 21 -3.35 -0.90 -20.25
C SER A 21 -4.87 -0.77 -20.39
N GLU A 22 -5.61 -1.14 -19.35
CA GLU A 22 -7.08 -1.02 -19.26
C GLU A 22 -7.55 0.30 -18.64
N GLN A 23 -6.63 1.17 -18.22
CA GLN A 23 -6.95 2.40 -17.47
C GLN A 23 -7.84 2.15 -16.24
N SER A 24 -7.62 1.05 -15.55
CA SER A 24 -8.46 0.54 -14.48
C SER A 24 -7.69 0.20 -13.20
N LEU A 25 -6.66 1.02 -12.86
CA LEU A 25 -5.79 0.79 -11.70
C LEU A 25 -6.57 0.62 -10.38
N ALA A 26 -7.57 1.48 -10.13
CA ALA A 26 -8.39 1.40 -8.94
C ALA A 26 -9.19 0.09 -8.86
N ARG A 27 -9.79 -0.32 -9.99
CA ARG A 27 -10.58 -1.55 -10.06
C ARG A 27 -9.72 -2.80 -9.84
N TRP A 28 -8.49 -2.81 -10.36
CA TRP A 28 -7.55 -3.90 -10.12
C TRP A 28 -7.11 -3.98 -8.65
N ASP A 29 -6.95 -2.84 -7.96
CA ASP A 29 -6.67 -2.82 -6.53
C ASP A 29 -7.80 -3.45 -5.70
N GLU A 30 -9.05 -3.09 -6.02
CA GLU A 30 -10.24 -3.68 -5.37
C GLU A 30 -10.31 -5.19 -5.60
N MET A 31 -10.10 -5.66 -6.84
CA MET A 31 -10.11 -7.09 -7.17
C MET A 31 -8.98 -7.85 -6.49
N LEU A 32 -7.76 -7.28 -6.45
CA LEU A 32 -6.61 -7.87 -5.75
C LEU A 32 -6.85 -7.91 -4.23
N GLY A 33 -7.40 -6.84 -3.65
CA GLY A 33 -7.77 -6.78 -2.25
C GLY A 33 -8.76 -7.89 -1.90
N LEU A 34 -9.87 -7.98 -2.61
CA LEU A 34 -10.88 -9.02 -2.40
C LEU A 34 -10.31 -10.43 -2.57
N ALA A 35 -9.51 -10.68 -3.61
CA ALA A 35 -8.87 -11.97 -3.82
C ALA A 35 -7.88 -12.34 -2.71
N SER A 36 -7.15 -11.34 -2.19
CA SER A 36 -6.24 -11.50 -1.04
C SER A 36 -6.99 -11.85 0.24
N ASP A 37 -8.10 -11.15 0.52
CA ASP A 37 -8.92 -11.40 1.70
C ASP A 37 -9.51 -12.81 1.67
N ILE A 38 -10.05 -13.24 0.52
CA ILE A 38 -10.54 -14.62 0.34
C ILE A 38 -9.40 -15.63 0.53
N ALA A 39 -8.22 -15.37 -0.03
CA ALA A 39 -7.10 -16.31 0.04
C ALA A 39 -6.48 -16.44 1.45
N THR A 40 -6.64 -15.43 2.30
CA THR A 40 -6.14 -15.43 3.69
C THR A 40 -7.14 -15.97 4.70
N GLU A 41 -8.36 -16.22 4.30
CA GLU A 41 -9.34 -16.86 5.18
C GLU A 41 -8.90 -18.29 5.55
N ASP A 42 -9.05 -18.67 6.82
CA ASP A 42 -8.56 -19.95 7.36
C ASP A 42 -9.01 -21.15 6.55
N SER A 43 -10.26 -21.17 6.09
CA SER A 43 -10.82 -22.23 5.25
C SER A 43 -10.11 -22.33 3.90
N MET A 44 -9.78 -21.21 3.29
CA MET A 44 -9.12 -21.13 1.99
C MET A 44 -7.62 -21.42 2.11
N ALA A 45 -6.95 -20.93 3.17
CA ALA A 45 -5.56 -21.22 3.45
C ALA A 45 -5.31 -22.74 3.55
N ASN A 46 -6.19 -23.48 4.26
CA ASN A 46 -6.14 -24.93 4.35
C ASN A 46 -6.34 -25.63 2.98
N LEU A 47 -7.20 -25.08 2.11
CA LEU A 47 -7.38 -25.60 0.75
C LEU A 47 -6.16 -25.37 -0.14
N LEU A 48 -5.51 -24.20 0.00
CA LEU A 48 -4.29 -23.85 -0.74
C LEU A 48 -3.09 -24.74 -0.38
N GLU A 49 -3.02 -25.21 0.86
CA GLU A 49 -1.96 -26.11 1.35
C GLU A 49 -2.25 -27.58 1.05
N SER A 50 -3.50 -27.94 0.74
CA SER A 50 -3.91 -29.32 0.50
C SER A 50 -3.37 -29.85 -0.84
N PRO A 51 -2.60 -30.96 -0.84
CA PRO A 51 -2.10 -31.55 -2.07
C PRO A 51 -3.18 -32.23 -2.92
N HIS A 52 -4.37 -32.48 -2.34
CA HIS A 52 -5.48 -33.18 -2.98
C HIS A 52 -6.40 -32.26 -3.78
N VAL A 53 -6.29 -30.94 -3.60
CA VAL A 53 -7.10 -29.94 -4.29
C VAL A 53 -6.34 -29.40 -5.51
N SER A 54 -6.97 -29.48 -6.68
CA SER A 54 -6.35 -28.95 -7.88
C SER A 54 -6.39 -27.41 -7.86
N SER A 55 -5.34 -26.78 -8.38
CA SER A 55 -5.26 -25.30 -8.49
C SER A 55 -6.47 -24.70 -9.23
N LYS A 56 -7.02 -25.44 -10.22
CA LYS A 56 -8.23 -25.01 -10.94
C LYS A 56 -9.47 -24.96 -10.03
N GLN A 57 -9.60 -25.91 -9.10
CA GLN A 57 -10.70 -25.91 -8.14
C GLN A 57 -10.58 -24.74 -7.18
N VAL A 58 -9.37 -24.43 -6.70
CA VAL A 58 -9.14 -23.28 -5.82
C VAL A 58 -9.47 -21.96 -6.53
N VAL A 59 -8.97 -21.77 -7.76
CA VAL A 59 -9.30 -20.56 -8.56
C VAL A 59 -10.82 -20.45 -8.75
N LYS A 60 -11.49 -21.56 -9.04
CA LYS A 60 -12.95 -21.58 -9.21
C LYS A 60 -13.66 -21.14 -7.91
N VAL A 61 -13.26 -21.67 -6.76
CA VAL A 61 -13.86 -21.27 -5.47
C VAL A 61 -13.66 -19.78 -5.20
N ILE A 62 -12.45 -19.24 -5.44
CA ILE A 62 -12.17 -17.79 -5.28
C ILE A 62 -13.07 -16.98 -6.24
N THR A 63 -13.20 -17.40 -7.49
CA THR A 63 -14.01 -16.71 -8.50
C THR A 63 -15.51 -16.78 -8.17
N ASP A 64 -15.99 -17.95 -7.78
CA ASP A 64 -17.41 -18.14 -7.42
C ASP A 64 -17.78 -17.34 -6.16
N THR A 65 -16.86 -17.23 -5.19
CA THR A 65 -17.05 -16.42 -3.96
C THR A 65 -17.12 -14.93 -4.27
N ALA A 66 -16.29 -14.44 -5.19
CA ALA A 66 -16.27 -13.04 -5.60
C ALA A 66 -17.40 -12.67 -6.58
N GLY A 67 -18.00 -13.65 -7.25
CA GLY A 67 -19.11 -13.45 -8.19
C GLY A 67 -18.73 -12.53 -9.35
N GLU A 68 -19.52 -11.49 -9.58
CA GLU A 68 -19.35 -10.53 -10.68
C GLU A 68 -18.26 -9.45 -10.41
N ALA A 69 -17.64 -9.48 -9.22
CA ALA A 69 -16.62 -8.49 -8.86
C ALA A 69 -15.36 -8.62 -9.73
N PHE A 70 -15.05 -9.83 -10.22
CA PHE A 70 -13.85 -10.09 -11.01
C PHE A 70 -14.11 -9.97 -12.51
N SER A 71 -13.30 -9.14 -13.18
CA SER A 71 -13.28 -9.08 -14.65
C SER A 71 -12.73 -10.39 -15.26
N SER A 72 -13.05 -10.66 -16.52
CA SER A 72 -12.52 -11.83 -17.22
C SER A 72 -11.00 -11.88 -17.23
N ARG A 73 -10.34 -10.75 -17.47
CA ARG A 73 -8.87 -10.66 -17.45
C ARG A 73 -8.28 -10.90 -16.07
N PHE A 74 -8.95 -10.46 -15.01
CA PHE A 74 -8.51 -10.76 -13.65
C PHE A 74 -8.66 -12.26 -13.33
N GLN A 75 -9.71 -12.90 -13.83
CA GLN A 75 -9.88 -14.36 -13.72
C GLN A 75 -8.78 -15.14 -14.46
N ASP A 76 -8.37 -14.65 -15.64
CA ASP A 76 -7.22 -15.19 -16.38
C ASP A 76 -5.92 -15.04 -15.58
N PHE A 77 -5.70 -13.87 -14.95
CA PHE A 77 -4.57 -13.63 -14.07
C PHE A 77 -4.55 -14.60 -12.88
N LEU A 78 -5.69 -14.80 -12.20
CA LEU A 78 -5.82 -15.78 -11.12
C LEU A 78 -5.54 -17.21 -11.61
N SER A 79 -5.96 -17.54 -12.84
CA SER A 79 -5.71 -18.85 -13.44
C SER A 79 -4.22 -19.09 -13.67
N VAL A 80 -3.47 -18.07 -14.08
CA VAL A 80 -2.01 -18.12 -14.22
C VAL A 80 -1.34 -18.32 -12.85
N LEU A 81 -1.79 -17.59 -11.81
CA LEU A 81 -1.30 -17.77 -10.44
C LEU A 81 -1.58 -19.19 -9.94
N GLY A 82 -2.79 -19.71 -10.20
CA GLY A 82 -3.19 -21.05 -9.84
C GLY A 82 -2.34 -22.13 -10.53
N ALA A 83 -2.13 -22.01 -11.85
CA ALA A 83 -1.30 -22.93 -12.61
C ALA A 83 0.13 -23.04 -12.09
N ASN A 84 0.67 -21.92 -11.59
CA ASN A 84 1.99 -21.84 -10.98
C ASN A 84 2.02 -22.16 -9.48
N ARG A 85 0.89 -22.49 -8.87
CA ARG A 85 0.75 -22.69 -7.40
C ARG A 85 1.20 -21.48 -6.59
N ARG A 86 0.84 -20.27 -7.02
CA ARG A 86 1.27 -18.98 -6.45
C ARG A 86 0.12 -18.16 -5.85
N LEU A 87 -1.08 -18.75 -5.69
CA LEU A 87 -2.23 -18.06 -5.10
C LEU A 87 -1.96 -17.58 -3.67
N GLN A 88 -1.14 -18.31 -2.90
CA GLN A 88 -0.65 -17.89 -1.58
C GLN A 88 0.15 -16.59 -1.58
N LEU A 89 0.60 -16.10 -2.75
CA LEU A 89 1.32 -14.85 -2.88
C LEU A 89 0.39 -13.64 -3.04
N LEU A 90 -0.93 -13.83 -3.16
CA LEU A 90 -1.90 -12.74 -3.36
C LEU A 90 -1.72 -11.58 -2.37
N PRO A 91 -1.55 -11.76 -1.05
CA PRO A 91 -1.33 -10.66 -0.12
C PRO A 91 -0.08 -9.84 -0.44
N TYR A 92 1.01 -10.51 -0.83
CA TYR A 92 2.27 -9.86 -1.21
C TYR A 92 2.15 -9.16 -2.56
N ILE A 93 1.42 -9.74 -3.51
CA ILE A 93 1.13 -9.16 -4.83
C ILE A 93 0.30 -7.89 -4.65
N THR A 94 -0.74 -7.92 -3.82
CA THR A 94 -1.61 -6.77 -3.52
C THR A 94 -0.80 -5.62 -2.91
N THR A 95 0.06 -5.90 -1.92
CA THR A 95 0.92 -4.90 -1.30
C THR A 95 1.88 -4.26 -2.31
N LEU A 96 2.55 -5.06 -3.13
CA LEU A 96 3.47 -4.57 -4.16
C LEU A 96 2.74 -3.81 -5.28
N TYR A 97 1.53 -4.25 -5.65
CA TYR A 97 0.69 -3.56 -6.63
C TYR A 97 0.31 -2.15 -6.15
N ARG A 98 -0.10 -2.02 -4.88
CA ARG A 98 -0.42 -0.72 -4.27
C ARG A 98 0.76 0.23 -4.30
N HIS A 99 1.96 -0.23 -3.99
CA HIS A 99 3.16 0.58 -4.12
C HIS A 99 3.42 1.04 -5.57
N LEU A 100 3.27 0.15 -6.56
CA LEU A 100 3.42 0.52 -7.97
C LEU A 100 2.35 1.53 -8.41
N ARG A 101 1.13 1.38 -7.90
CA ARG A 101 0.03 2.31 -8.18
C ARG A 101 0.29 3.68 -7.55
N GLU A 102 0.67 3.74 -6.28
CA GLU A 102 1.05 4.98 -5.59
C GLU A 102 2.16 5.72 -6.33
N GLU A 103 3.20 5.00 -6.75
CA GLU A 103 4.31 5.54 -7.52
C GLU A 103 3.86 6.08 -8.89
N ALA A 104 2.97 5.37 -9.59
CA ALA A 104 2.46 5.77 -10.90
C ALA A 104 1.45 6.90 -10.84
N GLU A 105 0.59 6.92 -9.82
CA GLU A 105 -0.36 8.01 -9.56
C GLU A 105 0.35 9.24 -8.96
N LYS A 106 1.66 9.13 -8.69
CA LYS A 106 2.45 10.19 -8.01
C LYS A 106 1.76 10.69 -6.75
N ARG A 107 1.22 9.78 -5.95
CA ARG A 107 0.63 10.09 -4.66
C ARG A 107 1.55 9.65 -3.55
N LEU A 108 1.77 10.52 -2.59
CA LEU A 108 2.53 10.23 -1.38
C LEU A 108 1.64 10.40 -0.16
N SER A 109 1.39 9.31 0.56
CA SER A 109 0.77 9.40 1.88
C SER A 109 1.75 9.96 2.89
N VAL A 110 1.36 11.07 3.54
CA VAL A 110 2.17 11.78 4.52
C VAL A 110 1.43 11.83 5.84
N LYS A 111 2.01 11.19 6.86
CA LYS A 111 1.52 11.25 8.22
C LYS A 111 2.16 12.44 8.96
N VAL A 112 1.34 13.32 9.48
CA VAL A 112 1.77 14.47 10.28
C VAL A 112 1.37 14.24 11.73
N VAL A 113 2.34 14.14 12.61
CA VAL A 113 2.12 14.03 14.06
C VAL A 113 2.30 15.38 14.70
N SER A 114 1.27 15.91 15.35
CA SER A 114 1.24 17.25 15.95
C SER A 114 0.57 17.27 17.32
N ALA A 115 0.88 18.27 18.14
CA ALA A 115 0.31 18.43 19.48
C ALA A 115 -1.19 18.76 19.46
N ILE A 116 -1.66 19.42 18.41
CA ILE A 116 -3.04 19.87 18.20
C ILE A 116 -3.46 19.55 16.76
N PRO A 117 -4.77 19.40 16.50
CA PRO A 117 -5.25 19.23 15.14
C PRO A 117 -4.78 20.38 14.24
N LEU A 118 -4.39 20.05 13.02
CA LEU A 118 -4.11 21.06 11.99
C LEU A 118 -5.42 21.67 11.51
N ASP A 119 -5.47 22.98 11.41
CA ASP A 119 -6.58 23.64 10.71
C ASP A 119 -6.46 23.44 9.18
N GLU A 120 -7.54 23.73 8.44
CA GLU A 120 -7.58 23.52 6.99
C GLU A 120 -6.51 24.35 6.24
N ASP A 121 -6.25 25.57 6.70
CA ASP A 121 -5.25 26.48 6.12
C ASP A 121 -3.82 25.96 6.35
N GLN A 122 -3.55 25.42 7.54
CA GLN A 122 -2.25 24.82 7.88
C GLN A 122 -2.04 23.53 7.09
N ALA A 123 -3.03 22.66 7.03
CA ALA A 123 -3.01 21.42 6.26
C ALA A 123 -2.82 21.70 4.77
N GLY A 124 -3.52 22.70 4.21
CA GLY A 124 -3.39 23.13 2.83
C GLY A 124 -1.99 23.62 2.50
N ARG A 125 -1.45 24.56 3.29
CA ARG A 125 -0.07 25.08 3.10
C ARG A 125 0.99 23.98 3.22
N MET A 126 0.81 23.05 4.14
CA MET A 126 1.73 21.93 4.31
C MET A 126 1.66 20.98 3.11
N ARG A 127 0.45 20.66 2.65
CA ARG A 127 0.23 19.84 1.45
C ARG A 127 0.90 20.44 0.22
N ASP A 128 0.71 21.75 -0.03
CA ASP A 128 1.29 22.45 -1.16
C ASP A 128 2.83 22.51 -1.09
N ALA A 129 3.38 22.70 0.10
CA ALA A 129 4.84 22.72 0.31
C ALA A 129 5.45 21.33 0.08
N LEU A 130 4.80 20.27 0.56
CA LEU A 130 5.23 18.89 0.37
C LEU A 130 5.04 18.45 -1.08
N ALA A 131 3.93 18.81 -1.73
CA ALA A 131 3.68 18.52 -3.14
C ALA A 131 4.78 19.12 -4.04
N ARG A 132 5.19 20.37 -3.79
CA ARG A 132 6.30 20.99 -4.50
C ARG A 132 7.65 20.33 -4.24
N ARG A 133 7.86 19.83 -3.02
CA ARG A 133 9.13 19.19 -2.64
C ARG A 133 9.30 17.81 -3.22
N PHE A 134 8.20 17.03 -3.28
CA PHE A 134 8.21 15.63 -3.73
C PHE A 134 7.72 15.46 -5.17
N ASP A 135 7.25 16.53 -5.83
CA ASP A 135 6.68 16.50 -7.19
C ASP A 135 5.57 15.46 -7.35
N CYS A 136 4.69 15.38 -6.34
CA CYS A 136 3.58 14.43 -6.30
C CYS A 136 2.38 14.99 -5.53
N GLU A 137 1.21 14.38 -5.72
CA GLU A 137 0.02 14.67 -4.93
C GLU A 137 0.20 14.14 -3.51
N ILE A 138 -0.07 14.97 -2.50
CA ILE A 138 0.09 14.63 -1.09
C ILE A 138 -1.26 14.29 -0.48
N GLU A 139 -1.38 13.06 0.02
CA GLU A 139 -2.46 12.65 0.90
C GLU A 139 -1.99 12.79 2.36
N LEU A 140 -2.54 13.80 3.07
CA LEU A 140 -2.08 14.18 4.39
C LEU A 140 -3.01 13.59 5.45
N GLU A 141 -2.45 12.78 6.34
CA GLU A 141 -3.10 12.24 7.53
C GLU A 141 -2.54 12.93 8.78
N ASN A 142 -3.41 13.50 9.62
CA ASN A 142 -2.99 14.12 10.88
C ASN A 142 -3.26 13.20 12.07
N GLU A 143 -2.21 12.89 12.83
CA GLU A 143 -2.29 12.20 14.11
C GLU A 143 -1.92 13.16 15.24
N ILE A 144 -2.66 13.08 16.34
CA ILE A 144 -2.43 13.94 17.50
C ILE A 144 -1.61 13.17 18.52
N ASP A 145 -0.47 13.74 18.91
CA ASP A 145 0.38 13.25 19.98
C ASP A 145 0.69 14.37 20.96
N THR A 146 0.13 14.26 22.15
CA THR A 146 0.27 15.24 23.24
C THR A 146 1.68 15.28 23.85
N GLU A 147 2.55 14.32 23.55
CA GLU A 147 3.96 14.36 23.97
C GLU A 147 4.79 15.34 23.14
N ILE A 148 4.28 15.77 22.00
CA ILE A 148 4.88 16.83 21.19
C ILE A 148 4.53 18.18 21.83
N ILE A 149 5.53 18.85 22.39
CA ILE A 149 5.36 20.16 23.09
C ILE A 149 4.92 21.28 22.12
N GLY A 150 5.15 21.11 20.81
CA GLY A 150 4.75 22.03 19.75
C GLY A 150 5.50 21.77 18.44
N GLY A 151 4.94 22.28 17.36
CA GLY A 151 5.37 21.97 16.00
C GLY A 151 4.78 20.65 15.52
N ALA A 152 5.40 20.03 14.52
CA ALA A 152 4.96 18.76 13.95
C ALA A 152 6.14 17.90 13.48
N VAL A 153 5.96 16.59 13.49
CA VAL A 153 6.85 15.63 12.86
C VAL A 153 6.12 15.07 11.63
N VAL A 154 6.76 15.14 10.48
CA VAL A 154 6.19 14.74 9.19
C VAL A 154 6.89 13.46 8.72
N TYR A 155 6.12 12.40 8.51
CA TYR A 155 6.56 11.13 7.96
C TYR A 155 6.10 11.03 6.51
N ALA A 156 7.03 11.11 5.57
CA ALA A 156 6.77 11.08 4.13
C ALA A 156 7.50 9.88 3.52
N GLY A 157 6.81 8.74 3.45
CA GLY A 157 7.43 7.48 3.04
C GLY A 157 8.55 7.06 3.99
N ASP A 158 9.78 6.99 3.48
CA ASP A 158 11.00 6.67 4.23
C ASP A 158 11.69 7.91 4.86
N GLN A 159 11.18 9.12 4.55
CA GLN A 159 11.74 10.37 5.07
C GLN A 159 10.98 10.87 6.29
N VAL A 160 11.72 11.31 7.31
CA VAL A 160 11.18 11.96 8.50
C VAL A 160 11.67 13.40 8.55
N ILE A 161 10.74 14.34 8.61
CA ILE A 161 11.03 15.77 8.74
C ILE A 161 10.58 16.21 10.13
N ASP A 162 11.53 16.36 11.04
CA ASP A 162 11.26 16.80 12.40
C ASP A 162 11.29 18.33 12.48
N GLY A 163 10.08 18.93 12.54
CA GLY A 163 9.82 20.36 12.78
C GLY A 163 9.40 20.67 14.21
N SER A 164 9.48 19.70 15.13
CA SER A 164 9.07 19.90 16.53
C SER A 164 9.99 20.90 17.27
N LEU A 165 9.43 21.55 18.29
CA LEU A 165 10.22 22.41 19.18
C LEU A 165 11.32 21.61 19.89
N ARG A 166 11.05 20.38 20.28
CA ARG A 166 12.01 19.47 20.91
C ARG A 166 13.19 19.19 19.98
N GLY A 167 12.94 18.87 18.71
CA GLY A 167 14.00 18.66 17.72
C GLY A 167 14.85 19.88 17.47
N ARG A 168 14.23 21.09 17.45
CA ARG A 168 14.96 22.37 17.32
C ARG A 168 15.84 22.67 18.53
N LEU A 169 15.34 22.44 19.75
CA LEU A 169 16.09 22.62 20.99
C LEU A 169 17.28 21.67 21.09
N LEU A 170 17.11 20.40 20.71
CA LEU A 170 18.21 19.44 20.66
C LEU A 170 19.31 19.83 19.68
N LYS A 171 18.91 20.32 18.48
CA LYS A 171 19.88 20.82 17.48
C LYS A 171 20.65 22.05 18.01
N LEU A 172 19.98 23.00 18.67
CA LEU A 172 20.62 24.15 19.29
C LEU A 172 21.57 23.75 20.41
N SER A 173 21.16 22.85 21.29
CA SER A 173 22.01 22.32 22.37
C SER A 173 23.29 21.69 21.84
N ASN A 174 23.17 20.86 20.79
CA ASN A 174 24.32 20.22 20.15
C ASN A 174 25.26 21.22 19.44
N THR A 175 24.70 22.31 18.91
CA THR A 175 25.50 23.37 18.25
C THR A 175 26.24 24.26 19.25
N LEU A 176 25.68 24.42 20.47
CA LEU A 176 26.30 25.25 21.53
C LEU A 176 27.32 24.45 22.39
N ALA A 177 27.26 23.11 22.31
CA ALA A 177 28.16 22.20 23.05
C ALA A 177 29.46 21.86 22.29
N ASN A 178 29.61 22.31 21.04
CA ASN A 178 30.80 22.24 20.21
C ASN A 178 31.41 23.64 20.02
#